data_3876ff99c71e5097e36236d87fea2beb
#
_entry.id   3876ff99c71e5097e36236d87fea2beb
#
_cell.length_a   1.000
_cell.length_b   1.000
_cell.length_c   1.000
_cell.angle_alpha   90.00
_cell.angle_beta   90.00
_cell.angle_gamma   90.00
#
_symmetry.space_group_name_H-M   'P 1'
#
loop_
_entity.id
_entity.type
_entity.pdbx_description
1 polymer ?
#
loop_
_entity_poly.entity_id
_entity_poly.type
_entity_poly.pdbx_seq_one_letter_code
_entity_poly.pdbx_strand_id
1 'polypeptide(L)'
;VSLYLSSFLSKNGIEESRANRIAVAVEEMAASCAERMEGKKKFADIDIRIFADKKETIISVRDNGDEFDPLNDDKEFEMSPLTVVKAISDKVEYSRVLGFNRTIIKL
;
A
#
# COMPACT_ATOMS: atom_id res chain seq x y z
N VAL A 1 -6.45 -4.10 12.25
CA VAL A 1 -5.53 -4.68 11.25
C VAL A 1 -4.12 -4.14 11.43
N SER A 2 -3.96 -2.83 11.55
CA SER A 2 -2.62 -2.24 11.69
C SER A 2 -1.91 -2.65 12.98
N LEU A 3 -2.62 -2.77 14.10
CA LEU A 3 -2.05 -3.21 15.37
C LEU A 3 -1.57 -4.66 15.29
N TYR A 4 -2.33 -5.52 14.65
CA TYR A 4 -1.95 -6.91 14.47
C TYR A 4 -0.69 -7.02 13.62
N LEU A 5 -0.66 -6.33 12.50
CA LEU A 5 0.49 -6.37 11.58
C LEU A 5 1.74 -5.80 12.25
N SER A 6 1.62 -4.68 12.94
CA SER A 6 2.73 -4.06 13.65
C SER A 6 3.32 -5.02 14.70
N SER A 7 2.46 -5.66 15.50
CA SER A 7 2.89 -6.65 16.50
C SER A 7 3.57 -7.86 15.86
N PHE A 8 2.99 -8.36 14.77
CA PHE A 8 3.56 -9.50 14.04
C PHE A 8 4.97 -9.20 13.54
N LEU A 9 5.13 -8.04 12.92
CA LEU A 9 6.43 -7.63 12.39
C LEU A 9 7.47 -7.44 13.50
N SER A 10 7.08 -6.80 14.61
CA SER A 10 7.97 -6.59 15.75
C SER A 10 8.44 -7.92 16.36
N LYS A 11 7.53 -8.89 16.45
CA LYS A 11 7.86 -10.23 16.95
C LYS A 11 8.83 -10.98 16.03
N ASN A 12 8.87 -10.60 14.77
CA ASN A 12 9.74 -11.22 13.77
C ASN A 12 11.01 -10.41 13.50
N GLY A 13 11.39 -9.56 14.43
CA GLY A 13 12.68 -8.87 14.41
C GLY A 13 12.71 -7.55 13.65
N ILE A 14 11.56 -7.04 13.23
CA ILE A 14 11.48 -5.74 12.59
C ILE A 14 11.41 -4.65 13.66
N GLU A 15 12.23 -3.61 13.54
CA GLU A 15 12.22 -2.48 14.45
C GLU A 15 10.81 -1.90 14.57
N GLU A 16 10.41 -1.54 15.79
CA GLU A 16 9.05 -1.06 16.07
C GLU A 16 8.63 0.12 15.20
N SER A 17 9.48 1.12 15.06
CA SER A 17 9.21 2.28 14.22
C SER A 17 8.94 1.89 12.77
N ARG A 18 9.76 0.99 12.23
CA ARG A 18 9.63 0.48 10.87
C ARG A 18 8.37 -0.39 10.73
N ALA A 19 8.10 -1.23 11.72
CA ALA A 19 6.90 -2.07 11.75
C ALA A 19 5.62 -1.20 11.70
N ASN A 20 5.61 -0.10 12.44
CA ASN A 20 4.50 0.84 12.43
C ASN A 20 4.32 1.51 11.07
N ARG A 21 5.40 1.92 10.43
CA ARG A 21 5.33 2.50 9.08
C ARG A 21 4.81 1.51 8.04
N ILE A 22 5.25 0.27 8.12
CA ILE A 22 4.74 -0.80 7.24
C ILE A 22 3.24 -0.99 7.46
N ALA A 23 2.80 -1.06 8.70
CA ALA A 23 1.38 -1.25 9.03
C ALA A 23 0.54 -0.09 8.51
N VAL A 24 1.00 1.15 8.67
CA VAL A 24 0.30 2.34 8.15
C VAL A 24 0.22 2.27 6.62
N ALA A 25 1.32 1.97 5.95
CA ALA A 25 1.34 1.89 4.49
C ALA A 25 0.36 0.84 3.97
N VAL A 26 0.34 -0.35 4.57
CA VAL A 26 -0.58 -1.42 4.17
C VAL A 26 -2.03 -1.00 4.40
N GLU A 27 -2.33 -0.43 5.56
CA GLU A 27 -3.69 0.03 5.88
C GLU A 27 -4.18 1.09 4.90
N GLU A 28 -3.34 2.08 4.60
CA GLU A 28 -3.70 3.16 3.68
C GLU A 28 -3.87 2.66 2.25
N MET A 29 -3.03 1.73 1.80
CA MET A 29 -3.17 1.13 0.47
C MET A 29 -4.42 0.27 0.39
N ALA A 30 -4.74 -0.50 1.42
CA ALA A 30 -5.95 -1.30 1.46
C ALA A 30 -7.20 -0.40 1.43
N ALA A 31 -7.19 0.69 2.17
CA ALA A 31 -8.29 1.67 2.17
C ALA A 31 -8.46 2.31 0.79
N SER A 32 -7.38 2.68 0.14
CA SER A 32 -7.41 3.24 -1.22
C SER A 32 -8.00 2.25 -2.22
N CYS A 33 -7.58 0.99 -2.17
CA CYS A 33 -8.12 -0.05 -3.05
C CYS A 33 -9.62 -0.26 -2.80
N ALA A 34 -10.02 -0.37 -1.54
CA ALA A 34 -11.43 -0.57 -1.17
C ALA A 34 -12.30 0.58 -1.64
N GLU A 35 -11.84 1.81 -1.47
CA GLU A 35 -12.56 3.00 -1.91
C GLU A 35 -12.77 3.01 -3.43
N ARG A 36 -11.72 2.70 -4.19
CA ARG A 36 -11.81 2.67 -5.65
C ARG A 36 -12.67 1.52 -6.18
N MET A 37 -12.78 0.45 -5.41
CA MET A 37 -13.57 -0.72 -5.78
C MET A 37 -15.04 -0.59 -5.34
N GLU A 38 -15.36 0.39 -4.51
CA GLU A 38 -16.70 0.61 -4.00
C GLU A 38 -17.67 0.89 -5.16
N GLY A 39 -18.82 0.25 -5.14
CA GLY A 39 -19.83 0.40 -6.19
C GLY A 39 -19.55 -0.37 -7.48
N LYS A 40 -18.42 -1.04 -7.58
CA LYS A 40 -18.13 -1.90 -8.73
C LYS A 40 -18.86 -3.22 -8.60
N LYS A 41 -19.51 -3.65 -9.67
CA LYS A 41 -20.29 -4.90 -9.70
C LYS A 41 -19.40 -6.13 -9.90
N LYS A 42 -18.16 -5.95 -10.27
CA LYS A 42 -17.24 -7.03 -10.56
C LYS A 42 -16.54 -7.48 -9.29
N PHE A 43 -16.10 -8.71 -9.29
CA PHE A 43 -15.32 -9.30 -8.23
C PHE A 43 -14.04 -8.47 -7.99
N ALA A 44 -13.86 -8.01 -6.76
CA ALA A 44 -12.66 -7.26 -6.39
C ALA A 44 -11.54 -8.25 -6.06
N ASP A 45 -10.41 -8.12 -6.74
CA ASP A 45 -9.20 -8.92 -6.49
C ASP A 45 -8.11 -7.97 -6.01
N ILE A 46 -7.79 -8.04 -4.73
CA ILE A 46 -6.76 -7.22 -4.10
C ILE A 46 -5.74 -8.16 -3.46
N ASP A 47 -4.47 -8.01 -3.84
CA ASP A 47 -3.38 -8.82 -3.31
C ASP A 47 -2.31 -7.87 -2.74
N ILE A 48 -2.00 -8.02 -1.46
CA ILE A 48 -0.97 -7.23 -0.78
C ILE A 48 0.09 -8.19 -0.25
N ARG A 49 1.32 -7.99 -0.68
CA ARG A 49 2.46 -8.79 -0.24
C ARG A 49 3.51 -7.90 0.40
N ILE A 50 4.09 -8.39 1.49
CA ILE A 50 5.09 -7.66 2.24
C ILE A 50 6.36 -8.50 2.30
N PHE A 51 7.45 -7.94 1.84
CA PHE A 51 8.78 -8.48 2.04
C PHE A 51 9.54 -7.53 2.97
N ALA A 52 9.99 -8.02 4.12
CA ALA A 52 10.71 -7.21 5.08
C ALA A 52 11.88 -7.99 5.66
N ASP A 53 13.05 -7.37 5.64
CA ASP A 53 14.24 -7.88 6.33
C ASP A 53 14.86 -6.74 7.16
N LYS A 54 16.06 -6.96 7.69
CA LYS A 54 16.72 -5.97 8.54
C LYS A 54 17.12 -4.68 7.82
N LYS A 55 17.21 -4.72 6.50
CA LYS A 55 17.71 -3.59 5.69
C LYS A 55 16.65 -2.94 4.84
N GLU A 56 15.65 -3.70 4.41
CA GLU A 56 14.77 -3.23 3.36
C GLU A 56 13.35 -3.76 3.57
N THR A 57 12.38 -2.96 3.15
CA THR A 57 10.99 -3.35 3.12
C THR A 57 10.39 -3.03 1.78
N ILE A 58 9.73 -4.01 1.18
CA ILE A 58 9.02 -3.85 -0.08
C ILE A 58 7.58 -4.29 0.12
N ILE A 59 6.63 -3.42 -0.22
CA ILE A 59 5.21 -3.73 -0.20
C ILE A 59 4.71 -3.73 -1.64
N SER A 60 4.14 -4.84 -2.07
CA SER A 60 3.55 -4.97 -3.40
C SER A 60 2.04 -5.01 -3.26
N VAL A 61 1.36 -4.09 -3.93
CA VAL A 61 -0.11 -4.02 -3.93
C VAL A 61 -0.60 -4.19 -5.35
N ARG A 62 -1.50 -5.15 -5.56
CA ARG A 62 -2.11 -5.41 -6.86
C ARG A 62 -3.62 -5.39 -6.73
N ASP A 63 -4.31 -4.73 -7.66
CA ASP A 63 -5.76 -4.77 -7.73
C ASP A 63 -6.23 -4.80 -9.18
N ASN A 64 -7.46 -5.30 -9.39
CA ASN A 64 -8.08 -5.41 -10.71
C ASN A 64 -9.01 -4.26 -11.04
N GLY A 65 -8.89 -3.15 -10.33
CA GLY A 65 -9.72 -1.97 -10.58
C GLY A 65 -9.35 -1.23 -11.85
N ASP A 66 -10.03 -0.12 -12.09
CA ASP A 66 -9.72 0.77 -13.19
C ASP A 66 -8.31 1.34 -13.02
N GLU A 67 -7.71 1.76 -14.14
CA GLU A 67 -6.38 2.34 -14.09
C GLU A 67 -6.32 3.50 -13.10
N PHE A 68 -5.39 3.44 -12.19
CA PHE A 68 -5.19 4.47 -11.17
C PHE A 68 -3.73 4.55 -10.80
N ASP A 69 -3.04 5.59 -11.29
CA ASP A 69 -1.64 5.82 -10.99
C ASP A 69 -1.52 6.71 -9.73
N PRO A 70 -1.05 6.19 -8.60
CA PRO A 70 -0.92 6.97 -7.37
C PRO A 70 0.09 8.12 -7.51
N LEU A 71 0.99 8.07 -8.48
CA LEU A 71 1.98 9.12 -8.72
C LEU A 71 1.38 10.32 -9.46
N ASN A 72 0.23 10.14 -10.12
CA ASN A 72 -0.48 11.19 -10.86
C ASN A 72 -1.76 11.63 -10.17
N ASP A 73 -1.83 11.47 -8.86
CA ASP A 73 -2.99 11.91 -8.08
C ASP A 73 -2.97 13.44 -7.97
N ASP A 74 -3.85 14.11 -8.72
CA ASP A 74 -3.96 15.57 -8.78
C ASP A 74 -4.65 16.19 -7.56
N LYS A 75 -5.07 15.39 -6.60
CA LYS A 75 -5.73 15.88 -5.38
C LYS A 75 -4.71 16.36 -4.37
N GLU A 76 -3.99 17.42 -4.74
CA GLU A 76 -2.93 17.98 -3.90
C GLU A 76 -3.41 18.53 -2.57
N PHE A 77 -4.69 18.86 -2.46
CA PHE A 77 -5.25 19.55 -1.29
C PHE A 77 -6.05 18.64 -0.36
N GLU A 78 -6.24 17.38 -0.72
CA GLU A 78 -6.97 16.44 0.13
C GLU A 78 -5.99 15.46 0.77
N MET A 79 -6.16 15.24 2.07
CA MET A 79 -5.45 14.22 2.82
C MET A 79 -5.98 12.85 2.38
N SER A 80 -5.44 12.34 1.29
CA SER A 80 -5.78 11.00 0.82
C SER A 80 -4.85 9.97 1.48
N PRO A 81 -5.25 8.69 1.54
CA PRO A 81 -4.38 7.62 2.01
C PRO A 81 -3.02 7.63 1.32
N LEU A 82 -3.01 7.91 0.03
CA LEU A 82 -1.79 7.93 -0.77
C LEU A 82 -0.82 9.05 -0.39
N THR A 83 -1.33 10.16 0.14
CA THR A 83 -0.49 11.25 0.62
C THR A 83 0.41 10.77 1.76
N VAL A 84 -0.17 10.01 2.70
CA VAL A 84 0.58 9.44 3.82
C VAL A 84 1.61 8.43 3.32
N VAL A 85 1.21 7.55 2.42
CA VAL A 85 2.11 6.53 1.84
C VAL A 85 3.30 7.19 1.17
N LYS A 86 3.09 8.22 0.36
CA LYS A 86 4.17 8.95 -0.30
C LYS A 86 5.11 9.61 0.69
N ALA A 87 4.55 10.15 1.79
CA ALA A 87 5.34 10.86 2.80
C ALA A 87 6.27 9.93 3.59
N ILE A 88 5.86 8.69 3.85
CA ILE A 88 6.64 7.75 4.66
C ILE A 88 7.48 6.77 3.84
N SER A 89 7.36 6.79 2.51
CA SER A 89 8.04 5.85 1.62
C SER A 89 9.29 6.47 1.01
N ASP A 90 10.32 5.65 0.83
CA ASP A 90 11.52 6.06 0.11
C ASP A 90 11.26 6.12 -1.39
N LYS A 91 10.44 5.19 -1.89
CA LYS A 91 10.13 5.11 -3.31
C LYS A 91 8.77 4.46 -3.52
N VAL A 92 8.02 4.99 -4.49
CA VAL A 92 6.75 4.41 -4.93
C VAL A 92 6.82 4.25 -6.44
N GLU A 93 6.56 3.05 -6.94
CA GLU A 93 6.53 2.73 -8.36
C GLU A 93 5.16 2.19 -8.74
N TYR A 94 4.66 2.57 -9.90
CA TYR A 94 3.39 2.10 -10.41
C TYR A 94 3.55 1.50 -11.80
N SER A 95 2.82 0.41 -12.06
CA SER A 95 2.68 -0.13 -13.41
C SER A 95 1.30 -0.74 -13.58
N ARG A 96 0.86 -0.81 -14.83
CA ARG A 96 -0.38 -1.51 -15.16
C ARG A 96 -0.04 -2.67 -16.09
N VAL A 97 -0.35 -3.88 -15.65
CA VAL A 97 -0.02 -5.11 -16.37
C VAL A 97 -1.23 -6.02 -16.44
N LEU A 98 -1.64 -6.38 -17.64
CA LEU A 98 -2.73 -7.34 -17.90
C LEU A 98 -4.02 -7.03 -17.14
N GLY A 99 -4.40 -5.75 -17.09
CA GLY A 99 -5.63 -5.32 -16.43
C GLY A 99 -5.51 -5.15 -14.92
N PHE A 100 -4.30 -5.24 -14.36
CA PHE A 100 -4.07 -5.04 -12.94
C PHE A 100 -3.23 -3.80 -12.69
N ASN A 101 -3.63 -3.02 -11.70
CA ASN A 101 -2.78 -1.99 -11.13
C ASN A 101 -1.79 -2.65 -10.18
N ARG A 102 -0.53 -2.29 -10.29
CA ARG A 102 0.52 -2.79 -9.41
C ARG A 102 1.31 -1.62 -8.85
N THR A 103 1.35 -1.51 -7.55
CA THR A 103 2.09 -0.47 -6.85
C THR A 103 3.16 -1.13 -5.99
N ILE A 104 4.40 -0.68 -6.12
CA ILE A 104 5.53 -1.17 -5.33
C ILE A 104 5.98 -0.02 -4.44
N ILE A 105 6.00 -0.26 -3.15
CA ILE A 105 6.39 0.73 -2.14
C ILE A 105 7.65 0.24 -1.44
N LYS A 106 8.66 1.08 -1.42
CA LYS A 106 9.90 0.80 -0.68
C LYS A 106 9.98 1.72 0.54
N LEU A 107 10.19 1.11 1.68
CA LEU A 107 10.31 1.81 2.96
C LEU A 107 11.72 1.72 3.51
#